data_bc86b09da25594c976c14f7320ea7813
#
_entry.id   bc86b09da25594c976c14f7320ea7813
#
_cell.length_a   1.000
_cell.length_b   1.000
_cell.length_c   1.000
_cell.angle_alpha   90.00
_cell.angle_beta   90.00
_cell.angle_gamma   90.00
#
_symmetry.space_group_name_H-M   'P 1'
#
loop_
_entity.id
_entity.type
_entity.pdbx_description
1 polymer ?
#
loop_
_entity_poly.entity_id
_entity_poly.type
_entity_poly.pdbx_seq_one_letter_code
_entity_poly.pdbx_strand_id
1 'polypeptide(L)'
;MITTDEKEALLNRARDYPYWAPSQSYVWDPDDDPRDLQPFDPELTEGRWPVLAVGSNRSPEQLARKYNGTGCEPLVVQYGRLVDFDVVYAAHISKYGAVPAMLQHAPGVHVKLAVTWLDDDQLQVMHETEGNYHFGEIEQISLTLERGDALDSAYLYVGRQGSLTIDEKAPGLEAIIAHNLSLIHI
;
A
#
# COMPACT_ATOMS: atom_id res chain seq x y z
N MET A 1 -11.54 21.16 19.16
CA MET A 1 -12.77 20.99 18.33
C MET A 1 -12.27 21.03 16.87
N ILE A 2 -12.53 19.98 16.07
CA ILE A 2 -12.11 19.94 14.66
C ILE A 2 -12.91 20.98 13.89
N THR A 3 -12.27 21.84 13.13
CA THR A 3 -12.90 22.85 12.26
C THR A 3 -13.63 22.20 11.07
N THR A 4 -14.48 22.97 10.39
CA THR A 4 -15.18 22.49 9.18
C THR A 4 -14.19 22.13 8.07
N ASP A 5 -13.16 22.94 7.86
CA ASP A 5 -12.14 22.74 6.83
C ASP A 5 -11.29 21.48 7.12
N GLU A 6 -10.95 21.22 8.39
CA GLU A 6 -10.25 20.00 8.79
C GLU A 6 -11.10 18.74 8.57
N LYS A 7 -12.43 18.82 8.81
CA LYS A 7 -13.35 17.72 8.52
C LYS A 7 -13.43 17.42 7.02
N GLU A 8 -13.52 18.47 6.20
CA GLU A 8 -13.57 18.33 4.75
C GLU A 8 -12.27 17.74 4.21
N ALA A 9 -11.12 18.19 4.69
CA ALA A 9 -9.81 17.61 4.34
C ALA A 9 -9.71 16.12 4.69
N LEU A 10 -10.19 15.71 5.88
CA LEU A 10 -10.22 14.29 6.28
C LEU A 10 -11.16 13.48 5.40
N LEU A 11 -12.35 14.00 5.05
CA LEU A 11 -13.29 13.32 4.16
C LEU A 11 -12.72 13.15 2.75
N ASN A 12 -12.08 14.16 2.20
CA ASN A 12 -11.44 14.09 0.90
C ASN A 12 -10.30 13.06 0.93
N ARG A 13 -9.46 13.07 1.96
CA ARG A 13 -8.43 12.05 2.15
C ARG A 13 -9.01 10.63 2.20
N ALA A 14 -10.16 10.42 2.85
CA ALA A 14 -10.80 9.12 2.91
C ALA A 14 -11.37 8.67 1.56
N ARG A 15 -11.94 9.61 0.79
CA ARG A 15 -12.51 9.35 -0.55
C ARG A 15 -11.46 9.05 -1.59
N ASP A 16 -10.29 9.71 -1.49
CA ASP A 16 -9.18 9.56 -2.43
C ASP A 16 -8.33 8.30 -2.18
N TYR A 17 -8.59 7.57 -1.08
CA TYR A 17 -7.89 6.31 -0.80
C TYR A 17 -8.15 5.28 -1.92
N PRO A 18 -7.14 4.58 -2.44
CA PRO A 18 -5.76 4.45 -1.97
C PRO A 18 -4.76 5.50 -2.51
N TYR A 19 -5.22 6.62 -2.99
CA TYR A 19 -4.50 7.75 -3.60
C TYR A 19 -3.93 7.42 -4.98
N TRP A 20 -3.60 8.49 -5.70
CA TRP A 20 -2.94 8.34 -6.98
C TRP A 20 -1.58 7.65 -6.84
N ALA A 21 -1.29 6.74 -7.77
CA ALA A 21 0.01 6.11 -7.92
C ALA A 21 0.33 5.97 -9.42
N PRO A 22 1.60 6.07 -9.84
CA PRO A 22 1.98 5.85 -11.23
C PRO A 22 1.68 4.41 -11.64
N SER A 23 1.54 4.17 -12.94
CA SER A 23 1.29 2.82 -13.48
C SER A 23 2.56 1.98 -13.65
N GLN A 24 3.74 2.61 -13.50
CA GLN A 24 5.06 2.01 -13.66
C GLN A 24 5.89 2.15 -12.38
N SER A 25 6.89 1.29 -12.24
CA SER A 25 7.87 1.35 -11.16
C SER A 25 8.63 2.68 -11.18
N TYR A 26 8.96 3.21 -10.00
CA TYR A 26 9.55 4.54 -9.86
C TYR A 26 10.47 4.64 -8.64
N VAL A 27 11.28 5.68 -8.64
CA VAL A 27 12.03 6.19 -7.49
C VAL A 27 11.48 7.56 -7.12
N TRP A 28 11.35 7.85 -5.83
CA TRP A 28 10.94 9.15 -5.32
C TRP A 28 11.87 9.60 -4.19
N ASP A 29 12.38 10.83 -4.32
CA ASP A 29 13.21 11.46 -3.31
C ASP A 29 12.32 12.20 -2.29
N PRO A 30 12.46 11.96 -0.97
CA PRO A 30 11.68 12.63 0.06
C PRO A 30 11.83 14.16 0.13
N ASP A 31 12.86 14.71 -0.47
CA ASP A 31 13.05 16.16 -0.55
C ASP A 31 12.34 16.79 -1.78
N ASP A 32 11.82 15.97 -2.70
CA ASP A 32 11.15 16.41 -3.93
C ASP A 32 9.62 16.46 -3.79
N ASP A 33 8.96 17.13 -4.76
CA ASP A 33 7.50 17.03 -4.89
C ASP A 33 7.08 15.58 -5.15
N PRO A 34 5.98 15.07 -4.55
CA PRO A 34 5.50 13.70 -4.80
C PRO A 34 5.15 13.37 -6.26
N ARG A 35 5.12 14.36 -7.13
CA ARG A 35 4.93 14.18 -8.59
C ARG A 35 6.23 14.15 -9.38
N ASP A 36 7.35 14.53 -8.78
CA ASP A 36 8.67 14.53 -9.41
C ASP A 36 9.34 13.15 -9.24
N LEU A 37 8.85 12.19 -10.05
CA LEU A 37 9.29 10.81 -9.99
C LEU A 37 10.44 10.55 -10.96
N GLN A 38 11.42 9.78 -10.49
CA GLN A 38 12.53 9.30 -11.28
C GLN A 38 12.23 7.90 -11.85
N PRO A 39 12.83 7.52 -12.99
CA PRO A 39 12.76 6.16 -13.47
C PRO A 39 13.25 5.16 -12.43
N PHE A 40 12.64 3.97 -12.42
CA PHE A 40 13.06 2.89 -11.53
C PHE A 40 14.53 2.51 -11.78
N ASP A 41 15.30 2.45 -10.68
CA ASP A 41 16.70 2.04 -10.67
C ASP A 41 16.84 0.75 -9.82
N PRO A 42 17.21 -0.38 -10.44
CA PRO A 42 17.37 -1.64 -9.72
C PRO A 42 18.56 -1.64 -8.75
N GLU A 43 19.58 -0.81 -8.96
CA GLU A 43 20.75 -0.75 -8.06
C GLU A 43 20.35 -0.25 -6.67
N LEU A 44 19.30 0.58 -6.60
CA LEU A 44 18.76 1.10 -5.34
C LEU A 44 17.94 0.06 -4.55
N THR A 45 17.74 -1.15 -5.06
CA THR A 45 17.05 -2.21 -4.32
C THR A 45 18.00 -3.09 -3.51
N GLU A 46 19.30 -3.00 -3.77
CA GLU A 46 20.30 -3.85 -3.12
C GLU A 46 20.37 -3.58 -1.61
N GLY A 47 20.29 -4.66 -0.82
CA GLY A 47 20.31 -4.58 0.64
C GLY A 47 19.05 -4.03 1.30
N ARG A 48 17.94 -3.84 0.54
CA ARG A 48 16.67 -3.34 1.06
C ARG A 48 15.62 -4.43 1.26
N TRP A 49 14.70 -4.19 2.17
CA TRP A 49 13.57 -5.07 2.49
C TRP A 49 12.47 -4.95 1.44
N PRO A 50 12.08 -6.05 0.75
CA PRO A 50 10.95 -6.03 -0.18
C PRO A 50 9.62 -6.07 0.58
N VAL A 51 8.97 -4.93 0.77
CA VAL A 51 7.71 -4.80 1.49
C VAL A 51 6.55 -4.67 0.52
N LEU A 52 5.58 -5.60 0.57
CA LEU A 52 4.40 -5.59 -0.31
C LEU A 52 3.49 -4.40 0.02
N ALA A 53 3.13 -3.62 -0.99
CA ALA A 53 2.32 -2.43 -0.90
C ALA A 53 1.06 -2.56 -1.78
N VAL A 54 -0.03 -3.05 -1.19
CA VAL A 54 -1.31 -3.29 -1.88
C VAL A 54 -2.29 -2.11 -1.78
N GLY A 55 -2.10 -1.25 -0.79
CA GLY A 55 -2.92 -0.07 -0.53
C GLY A 55 -2.19 1.23 -0.86
N SER A 56 -2.26 2.19 0.06
CA SER A 56 -1.73 3.55 -0.14
C SER A 56 -0.20 3.65 -0.12
N ASN A 57 0.53 2.69 0.44
CA ASN A 57 2.00 2.73 0.52
C ASN A 57 2.71 2.64 -0.85
N ARG A 58 1.95 2.44 -1.93
CA ARG A 58 2.44 2.58 -3.32
C ARG A 58 2.27 3.99 -3.91
N SER A 59 1.64 4.90 -3.17
CA SER A 59 1.39 6.27 -3.61
C SER A 59 2.50 7.21 -3.15
N PRO A 60 3.13 7.99 -4.05
CA PRO A 60 4.12 8.99 -3.66
C PRO A 60 3.58 10.01 -2.65
N GLU A 61 2.30 10.39 -2.78
CA GLU A 61 1.66 11.30 -1.81
C GLU A 61 1.55 10.71 -0.41
N GLN A 62 1.33 9.42 -0.30
CA GLN A 62 1.30 8.74 1.01
C GLN A 62 2.72 8.54 1.55
N LEU A 63 3.67 8.21 0.69
CA LEU A 63 5.08 8.12 1.07
C LEU A 63 5.58 9.48 1.56
N ALA A 64 5.23 10.58 0.87
CA ALA A 64 5.57 11.93 1.31
C ALA A 64 5.01 12.26 2.72
N ARG A 65 3.79 11.83 3.04
CA ARG A 65 3.22 12.02 4.39
C ARG A 65 4.01 11.29 5.49
N LYS A 66 4.76 10.25 5.13
CA LYS A 66 5.55 9.44 6.07
C LYS A 66 7.00 9.91 6.15
N TYR A 67 7.58 10.27 5.02
CA TYR A 67 9.03 10.42 4.87
C TYR A 67 9.51 11.85 4.64
N ASN A 68 8.65 12.83 4.29
CA ASN A 68 9.08 14.23 4.15
C ASN A 68 9.74 14.73 5.43
N GLY A 69 10.93 15.32 5.28
CA GLY A 69 11.69 15.90 6.37
C GLY A 69 12.38 14.89 7.30
N THR A 70 12.40 13.60 6.95
CA THR A 70 13.13 12.58 7.71
C THR A 70 14.59 12.52 7.32
N GLY A 71 14.98 13.06 6.14
CA GLY A 71 16.33 12.98 5.60
C GLY A 71 16.75 11.58 5.18
N CYS A 72 15.77 10.68 4.91
CA CYS A 72 16.09 9.34 4.44
C CYS A 72 16.43 9.33 2.95
N GLU A 73 17.10 8.26 2.51
CA GLU A 73 17.44 8.01 1.10
C GLU A 73 16.19 7.90 0.21
N PRO A 74 16.33 8.03 -1.13
CA PRO A 74 15.22 7.85 -2.05
C PRO A 74 14.47 6.53 -1.88
N LEU A 75 13.14 6.59 -1.93
CA LEU A 75 12.26 5.44 -1.87
C LEU A 75 12.09 4.79 -3.24
N VAL A 76 12.13 3.47 -3.27
CA VAL A 76 12.03 2.68 -4.50
C VAL A 76 10.75 1.87 -4.48
N VAL A 77 9.93 2.04 -5.51
CA VAL A 77 8.67 1.32 -5.68
C VAL A 77 8.69 0.56 -7.00
N GLN A 78 8.58 -0.75 -6.92
CA GLN A 78 8.60 -1.65 -8.07
C GLN A 78 7.28 -2.42 -8.17
N TYR A 79 6.66 -2.41 -9.34
CA TYR A 79 5.45 -3.22 -9.56
C TYR A 79 5.77 -4.66 -9.90
N GLY A 80 4.84 -5.53 -9.55
CA GLY A 80 4.92 -6.96 -9.83
C GLY A 80 3.55 -7.60 -9.87
N ARG A 81 3.52 -8.88 -10.22
CA ARG A 81 2.34 -9.73 -10.25
C ARG A 81 2.53 -10.89 -9.28
N LEU A 82 1.69 -10.96 -8.27
CA LEU A 82 1.66 -12.00 -7.26
C LEU A 82 0.57 -13.03 -7.60
N VAL A 83 0.92 -14.32 -7.51
CA VAL A 83 0.05 -15.46 -7.79
C VAL A 83 -0.59 -15.94 -6.49
N ASP A 84 -1.82 -16.45 -6.57
CA ASP A 84 -2.62 -17.04 -5.48
C ASP A 84 -2.98 -16.05 -4.35
N PHE A 85 -3.05 -14.76 -4.69
CA PHE A 85 -3.48 -13.71 -3.77
C PHE A 85 -4.44 -12.72 -4.43
N ASP A 86 -5.26 -12.09 -3.58
CA ASP A 86 -6.14 -10.99 -3.95
C ASP A 86 -6.02 -9.85 -2.96
N VAL A 87 -6.47 -8.65 -3.37
CA VAL A 87 -6.56 -7.48 -2.50
C VAL A 87 -7.97 -7.35 -1.99
N VAL A 88 -8.11 -7.38 -0.67
CA VAL A 88 -9.38 -7.28 0.03
C VAL A 88 -9.38 -6.10 1.00
N TYR A 89 -10.53 -5.78 1.58
CA TYR A 89 -10.62 -4.76 2.62
C TYR A 89 -10.26 -5.33 3.99
N ALA A 90 -9.45 -4.58 4.75
CA ALA A 90 -9.22 -4.86 6.15
C ALA A 90 -10.46 -4.51 6.99
N ALA A 91 -10.75 -5.33 8.03
CA ALA A 91 -11.93 -5.15 8.87
C ALA A 91 -11.74 -4.03 9.91
N HIS A 92 -11.26 -2.86 9.49
CA HIS A 92 -11.16 -1.66 10.33
C HIS A 92 -11.29 -0.38 9.52
N ILE A 93 -11.58 0.71 10.20
CA ILE A 93 -11.62 2.05 9.63
C ILE A 93 -10.39 2.82 10.11
N SER A 94 -9.66 3.44 9.20
CA SER A 94 -8.51 4.28 9.52
C SER A 94 -8.93 5.55 10.29
N LYS A 95 -7.97 6.22 10.93
CA LYS A 95 -8.22 7.47 11.67
C LYS A 95 -8.85 8.59 10.82
N TYR A 96 -8.68 8.54 9.50
CA TYR A 96 -9.25 9.50 8.55
C TYR A 96 -10.48 8.96 7.81
N GLY A 97 -11.01 7.79 8.19
CA GLY A 97 -12.29 7.28 7.71
C GLY A 97 -12.24 6.33 6.51
N ALA A 98 -11.07 5.99 5.97
CA ALA A 98 -10.96 5.01 4.90
C ALA A 98 -10.97 3.56 5.44
N VAL A 99 -11.48 2.61 4.64
CA VAL A 99 -11.31 1.17 4.85
C VAL A 99 -10.06 0.74 4.08
N PRO A 100 -8.98 0.34 4.76
CA PRO A 100 -7.73 0.04 4.07
C PRO A 100 -7.76 -1.27 3.30
N ALA A 101 -6.88 -1.37 2.28
CA ALA A 101 -6.62 -2.62 1.58
C ALA A 101 -5.66 -3.51 2.35
N MET A 102 -5.82 -4.82 2.20
CA MET A 102 -4.88 -5.84 2.68
C MET A 102 -4.80 -7.01 1.70
N LEU A 103 -3.73 -7.79 1.80
CA LEU A 103 -3.54 -8.99 1.01
C LEU A 103 -4.24 -10.19 1.67
N GLN A 104 -4.86 -11.03 0.85
CA GLN A 104 -5.47 -12.30 1.28
C GLN A 104 -5.09 -13.42 0.32
N HIS A 105 -4.76 -14.60 0.85
CA HIS A 105 -4.52 -15.80 0.04
C HIS A 105 -5.82 -16.20 -0.69
N ALA A 106 -5.73 -16.32 -2.02
CA ALA A 106 -6.85 -16.62 -2.92
C ALA A 106 -6.35 -17.50 -4.09
N PRO A 107 -6.33 -18.84 -3.94
CA PRO A 107 -5.80 -19.75 -4.94
C PRO A 107 -6.38 -19.54 -6.34
N GLY A 108 -5.51 -19.47 -7.34
CA GLY A 108 -5.87 -19.23 -8.74
C GLY A 108 -6.09 -17.77 -9.12
N VAL A 109 -6.06 -16.85 -8.16
CA VAL A 109 -6.15 -15.41 -8.40
C VAL A 109 -4.75 -14.82 -8.61
N HIS A 110 -4.67 -13.75 -9.40
CA HIS A 110 -3.44 -13.02 -9.63
C HIS A 110 -3.69 -11.53 -9.40
N VAL A 111 -2.81 -10.87 -8.67
CA VAL A 111 -2.94 -9.44 -8.41
C VAL A 111 -1.69 -8.68 -8.85
N LYS A 112 -1.88 -7.52 -9.49
CA LYS A 112 -0.82 -6.52 -9.66
C LYS A 112 -0.71 -5.72 -8.37
N LEU A 113 0.48 -5.66 -7.80
CA LEU A 113 0.79 -4.90 -6.59
C LEU A 113 2.13 -4.18 -6.73
N ALA A 114 2.47 -3.37 -5.74
CA ALA A 114 3.79 -2.77 -5.64
C ALA A 114 4.61 -3.44 -4.53
N VAL A 115 5.92 -3.41 -4.69
CA VAL A 115 6.92 -3.68 -3.66
C VAL A 115 7.60 -2.35 -3.36
N THR A 116 7.56 -1.90 -2.13
CA THR A 116 8.35 -0.76 -1.65
C THR A 116 9.63 -1.33 -1.03
N TRP A 117 10.76 -1.00 -1.65
CA TRP A 117 12.08 -1.42 -1.18
C TRP A 117 12.58 -0.45 -0.13
N LEU A 118 12.66 -0.89 1.12
CA LEU A 118 12.97 -0.05 2.28
C LEU A 118 14.32 -0.45 2.90
N ASP A 119 15.18 0.52 3.18
CA ASP A 119 16.31 0.31 4.09
C ASP A 119 15.84 0.24 5.55
N ASP A 120 16.75 0.02 6.48
CA ASP A 120 16.43 -0.16 7.91
C ASP A 120 15.77 1.09 8.52
N ASP A 121 16.24 2.29 8.19
CA ASP A 121 15.70 3.54 8.71
C ASP A 121 14.32 3.81 8.13
N GLN A 122 14.13 3.59 6.84
CA GLN A 122 12.83 3.69 6.16
C GLN A 122 11.83 2.68 6.70
N LEU A 123 12.26 1.44 6.96
CA LEU A 123 11.42 0.40 7.55
C LEU A 123 10.96 0.79 8.96
N GLN A 124 11.85 1.42 9.76
CA GLN A 124 11.49 1.92 11.08
C GLN A 124 10.40 2.99 11.01
N VAL A 125 10.51 3.97 10.10
CA VAL A 125 9.48 4.99 9.85
C VAL A 125 8.16 4.34 9.41
N MET A 126 8.23 3.32 8.56
CA MET A 126 7.03 2.58 8.14
C MET A 126 6.34 1.91 9.33
N HIS A 127 7.08 1.24 10.22
CA HIS A 127 6.54 0.58 11.42
C HIS A 127 5.78 1.54 12.33
N GLU A 128 6.27 2.77 12.52
CA GLU A 128 5.62 3.78 13.37
C GLU A 128 4.24 4.17 12.86
N THR A 129 4.01 4.05 11.56
CA THR A 129 2.75 4.44 10.92
C THR A 129 1.76 3.29 10.74
N GLU A 130 2.19 2.03 10.92
CA GLU A 130 1.41 0.82 10.63
C GLU A 130 0.89 0.11 11.91
N GLY A 131 0.57 0.87 12.97
CA GLY A 131 0.16 0.33 14.27
C GLY A 131 -1.07 -0.59 14.28
N ASN A 132 -1.92 -0.58 13.24
CA ASN A 132 -3.08 -1.47 13.09
C ASN A 132 -2.75 -2.80 12.41
N TYR A 133 -1.47 -3.04 12.11
CA TYR A 133 -1.03 -4.21 11.36
C TYR A 133 0.01 -5.01 12.15
N HIS A 134 0.14 -6.28 11.79
CA HIS A 134 1.29 -7.10 12.10
C HIS A 134 2.24 -7.08 10.93
N PHE A 135 3.51 -6.84 11.19
CA PHE A 135 4.57 -7.01 10.20
C PHE A 135 5.07 -8.45 10.23
N GLY A 136 5.26 -9.05 9.07
CA GLY A 136 5.75 -10.41 8.95
C GLY A 136 6.32 -10.69 7.57
N GLU A 137 7.03 -11.80 7.46
CA GLU A 137 7.51 -12.36 6.19
C GLU A 137 6.49 -13.37 5.66
N ILE A 138 6.33 -13.38 4.35
CA ILE A 138 5.61 -14.41 3.62
C ILE A 138 6.59 -15.11 2.70
N GLU A 139 6.63 -16.42 2.77
CA GLU A 139 7.52 -17.29 2.01
C GLU A 139 6.75 -18.15 1.03
N GLN A 140 7.48 -18.79 0.09
CA GLN A 140 6.92 -19.69 -0.93
C GLN A 140 5.87 -19.03 -1.82
N ILE A 141 6.08 -17.73 -2.11
CA ILE A 141 5.25 -16.98 -3.03
C ILE A 141 5.80 -17.03 -4.46
N SER A 142 4.95 -16.71 -5.43
CA SER A 142 5.34 -16.48 -6.81
C SER A 142 5.04 -15.04 -7.18
N LEU A 143 6.01 -14.15 -6.97
CA LEU A 143 5.94 -12.74 -7.32
C LEU A 143 6.91 -12.45 -8.46
N THR A 144 6.37 -12.14 -9.65
CA THR A 144 7.16 -11.70 -10.80
C THR A 144 7.14 -10.19 -10.89
N LEU A 145 8.32 -9.56 -10.84
CA LEU A 145 8.49 -8.10 -10.93
C LEU A 145 8.49 -7.62 -12.38
N GLU A 146 8.23 -6.33 -12.61
CA GLU A 146 8.09 -5.76 -13.97
C GLU A 146 9.29 -5.99 -14.89
N ARG A 147 10.51 -6.14 -14.35
CA ARG A 147 11.71 -6.44 -15.14
C ARG A 147 12.00 -7.94 -15.33
N GLY A 148 11.09 -8.81 -14.87
CA GLY A 148 11.20 -10.25 -15.01
C GLY A 148 11.92 -10.98 -13.86
N ASP A 149 12.46 -10.23 -12.89
CA ASP A 149 12.97 -10.81 -11.66
C ASP A 149 11.81 -11.41 -10.85
N ALA A 150 12.11 -12.45 -10.07
CA ALA A 150 11.12 -13.12 -9.24
C ALA A 150 11.55 -13.11 -7.77
N LEU A 151 10.58 -12.96 -6.88
CA LEU A 151 10.76 -13.15 -5.45
C LEU A 151 9.93 -14.35 -4.98
N ASP A 152 10.53 -15.18 -4.14
CA ASP A 152 9.90 -16.31 -3.45
C ASP A 152 9.52 -16.00 -2.01
N SER A 153 9.98 -14.86 -1.49
CA SER A 153 9.58 -14.30 -0.20
C SER A 153 9.51 -12.77 -0.26
N ALA A 154 8.73 -12.18 0.62
CA ALA A 154 8.61 -10.73 0.82
C ALA A 154 8.04 -10.43 2.21
N TYR A 155 8.10 -9.17 2.62
CA TYR A 155 7.49 -8.70 3.86
C TYR A 155 6.16 -8.03 3.60
N LEU A 156 5.26 -8.05 4.58
CA LEU A 156 3.96 -7.39 4.45
C LEU A 156 3.39 -6.96 5.81
N TYR A 157 2.43 -6.04 5.73
CA TYR A 157 1.62 -5.62 6.85
C TYR A 157 0.23 -6.27 6.76
N VAL A 158 -0.11 -7.14 7.73
CA VAL A 158 -1.38 -7.87 7.81
C VAL A 158 -2.28 -7.19 8.83
N GLY A 159 -3.50 -6.83 8.43
CA GLY A 159 -4.48 -6.20 9.33
C GLY A 159 -4.80 -7.06 10.55
N ARG A 160 -4.71 -6.48 11.75
CA ARG A 160 -4.93 -7.19 13.04
C ARG A 160 -6.35 -7.70 13.21
N GLN A 161 -7.32 -7.08 12.55
CA GLN A 161 -8.74 -7.43 12.62
C GLN A 161 -9.18 -8.41 11.51
N GLY A 162 -8.24 -8.84 10.64
CA GLY A 162 -8.52 -9.69 9.50
C GLY A 162 -9.19 -8.94 8.34
N SER A 163 -9.75 -9.69 7.41
CA SER A 163 -10.45 -9.16 6.24
C SER A 163 -11.92 -8.89 6.53
N LEU A 164 -12.46 -7.85 5.88
CA LEU A 164 -13.88 -7.56 5.89
C LEU A 164 -14.60 -8.59 5.02
N THR A 165 -15.49 -9.37 5.63
CA THR A 165 -16.43 -10.25 4.93
C THR A 165 -17.80 -9.62 4.89
N ILE A 166 -18.48 -9.71 3.73
CA ILE A 166 -19.85 -9.25 3.57
C ILE A 166 -20.76 -10.46 3.73
N ASP A 167 -21.66 -10.37 4.68
CA ASP A 167 -22.84 -11.22 4.68
C ASP A 167 -23.85 -10.60 3.70
N GLU A 168 -24.31 -11.36 2.69
CA GLU A 168 -25.31 -10.92 1.69
C GLU A 168 -26.60 -10.36 2.31
N LYS A 169 -26.79 -10.49 3.63
CA LYS A 169 -27.93 -10.00 4.40
C LYS A 169 -27.76 -8.62 5.01
N ALA A 170 -26.63 -7.93 4.80
CA ALA A 170 -26.36 -6.62 5.35
C ALA A 170 -26.30 -5.52 4.27
N PRO A 171 -27.45 -4.98 3.79
CA PRO A 171 -27.50 -4.05 2.66
C PRO A 171 -26.77 -2.72 2.87
N GLY A 172 -26.43 -2.36 4.11
CA GLY A 172 -25.64 -1.14 4.39
C GLY A 172 -24.15 -1.24 4.05
N LEU A 173 -23.62 -2.44 3.94
CA LEU A 173 -22.23 -2.68 3.59
C LEU A 173 -21.99 -2.67 2.06
N GLU A 174 -22.97 -3.09 1.26
CA GLU A 174 -22.88 -3.10 -0.20
C GLU A 174 -22.60 -1.71 -0.78
N ALA A 175 -23.18 -0.65 -0.19
CA ALA A 175 -22.97 0.72 -0.64
C ALA A 175 -21.52 1.21 -0.37
N ILE A 176 -20.92 0.82 0.75
CA ILE A 176 -19.53 1.15 1.11
C ILE A 176 -18.57 0.42 0.19
N ILE A 177 -18.90 -0.81 -0.17
CA ILE A 177 -18.09 -1.67 -1.02
C ILE A 177 -18.18 -1.25 -2.48
N ALA A 178 -19.37 -0.98 -3.01
CA ALA A 178 -19.55 -0.51 -4.38
C ALA A 178 -18.79 0.83 -4.61
N HIS A 179 -18.78 1.72 -3.62
CA HIS A 179 -18.04 2.97 -3.72
C HIS A 179 -16.53 2.74 -3.73
N ASN A 180 -16.02 1.85 -2.89
CA ASN A 180 -14.59 1.56 -2.82
C ASN A 180 -14.12 0.58 -3.91
N LEU A 181 -14.96 -0.38 -4.37
CA LEU A 181 -14.64 -1.24 -5.51
C LEU A 181 -14.48 -0.47 -6.82
N SER A 182 -15.16 0.66 -6.99
CA SER A 182 -14.94 1.53 -8.14
C SER A 182 -13.55 2.22 -8.11
N LEU A 183 -12.90 2.24 -6.95
CA LEU A 183 -11.55 2.80 -6.74
C LEU A 183 -10.44 1.73 -6.80
N ILE A 184 -10.80 0.44 -6.73
CA ILE A 184 -9.85 -0.69 -6.86
C ILE A 184 -9.90 -1.26 -8.29
N HIS A 185 -9.93 -0.43 -9.28
CA HIS A 185 -9.49 -0.83 -10.61
C HIS A 185 -7.96 -0.88 -10.62
N ILE A 186 -7.47 -2.01 -10.16
CA ILE A 186 -6.07 -2.41 -10.23
C ILE A 186 -5.81 -3.06 -11.58
#